data_3b4d5bc2fb7a776f0b8fa26fb1a9f418
#
_entry.id   3b4d5bc2fb7a776f0b8fa26fb1a9f418
#
_cell.length_a   1.000
_cell.length_b   1.000
_cell.length_c   1.000
_cell.angle_alpha   90.00
_cell.angle_beta   90.00
_cell.angle_gamma   90.00
#
_symmetry.space_group_name_H-M   'P 1'
#
loop_
_entity.id
_entity.type
_entity.pdbx_description
1 polymer ?
#
loop_
_entity_poly.entity_id
_entity_poly.type
_entity_poly.pdbx_seq_one_letter_code
_entity_poly.pdbx_strand_id
1 'polypeptide(L)'
;MSVHTFSCLDGHTCGNPVRLVSGGAPLLKGSTMSERRLDFLANHDWIRKALMFEPRGHDVMSGSMLYPPTRADCDVGILFIEVSGCLPMCGHGTIGTVTMAVENGLVAPATPGTLNIDAPAGRVVARYEQKGRFVESVRITNVASYLAASEIAIDVPGMGELVFDISYGGNFYAILEPQKNFAGLESMSADDVLRLSPIVRRLLNDKIHPVHPENPTIMGVSHVMWTGKPRDKRAHARNAVFYGDKAIDRSPCGTGTSARMAQLAARGKLIVGDEFVHESIIGSLFDGRVEGAARVGNHDAIVPSIAGWARQHGLNTIFVDDRDPFAHGFQVN
;
A
#
# COMPACT_ATOMS: atom_id res chain seq x y z
N MET A 1 -29.30 19.92 -0.02
CA MET A 1 -29.22 18.45 -0.16
C MET A 1 -28.73 18.20 -1.57
N SER A 2 -27.61 17.53 -1.69
CA SER A 2 -26.96 17.24 -2.99
C SER A 2 -26.80 15.75 -3.18
N VAL A 3 -26.58 15.36 -4.43
CA VAL A 3 -26.17 13.99 -4.79
C VAL A 3 -24.82 14.11 -5.47
N HIS A 4 -23.81 13.50 -4.86
CA HIS A 4 -22.47 13.45 -5.43
C HIS A 4 -22.36 12.21 -6.31
N THR A 5 -21.76 12.35 -7.47
CA THR A 5 -21.61 11.26 -8.45
C THR A 5 -20.14 10.97 -8.69
N PHE A 6 -19.77 9.68 -8.58
CA PHE A 6 -18.41 9.21 -8.83
C PHE A 6 -18.41 8.14 -9.91
N SER A 7 -17.59 8.32 -10.93
CA SER A 7 -17.30 7.27 -11.91
C SER A 7 -16.12 6.45 -11.43
N CYS A 8 -16.26 5.13 -11.38
CA CYS A 8 -15.26 4.24 -10.82
C CYS A 8 -15.01 3.03 -11.73
N LEU A 9 -13.74 2.62 -11.78
CA LEU A 9 -13.31 1.34 -12.33
C LEU A 9 -12.92 0.45 -11.14
N ASP A 10 -13.53 -0.72 -11.05
CA ASP A 10 -13.23 -1.69 -10.00
C ASP A 10 -12.44 -2.87 -10.57
N GLY A 11 -11.44 -3.30 -9.81
CA GLY A 11 -10.57 -4.41 -10.14
C GLY A 11 -9.92 -4.99 -8.91
N HIS A 12 -8.90 -5.81 -9.13
CA HIS A 12 -8.05 -6.29 -8.06
C HIS A 12 -6.60 -6.42 -8.52
N THR A 13 -5.67 -6.27 -7.60
CA THR A 13 -4.25 -6.57 -7.81
C THR A 13 -3.89 -7.82 -7.02
N CYS A 14 -3.57 -8.91 -7.72
CA CYS A 14 -3.19 -10.17 -7.08
C CYS A 14 -4.16 -10.59 -5.95
N GLY A 15 -5.45 -10.32 -6.13
CA GLY A 15 -6.52 -10.65 -5.18
C GLY A 15 -6.98 -9.51 -4.27
N ASN A 16 -6.18 -8.45 -4.05
CA ASN A 16 -6.63 -7.33 -3.23
C ASN A 16 -7.44 -6.32 -4.06
N PRO A 17 -8.63 -5.92 -3.62
CA PRO A 17 -9.51 -5.03 -4.38
C PRO A 17 -8.91 -3.64 -4.56
N VAL A 18 -9.15 -3.05 -5.72
CA VAL A 18 -8.74 -1.68 -6.07
C VAL A 18 -9.87 -1.00 -6.83
N ARG A 19 -10.29 0.18 -6.36
CA ARG A 19 -11.22 1.08 -7.04
C ARG A 19 -10.48 2.30 -7.55
N LEU A 20 -10.45 2.52 -8.85
CA LEU A 20 -9.96 3.75 -9.45
C LEU A 20 -11.13 4.71 -9.64
N VAL A 21 -11.13 5.84 -8.95
CA VAL A 21 -12.07 6.94 -9.15
C VAL A 21 -11.61 7.71 -10.38
N SER A 22 -12.32 7.51 -11.49
CA SER A 22 -12.02 8.11 -12.81
C SER A 22 -12.79 9.43 -13.05
N GLY A 23 -13.77 9.75 -12.20
CA GLY A 23 -14.55 11.00 -12.28
C GLY A 23 -15.18 11.34 -10.93
N GLY A 24 -15.37 12.64 -10.67
CA GLY A 24 -15.95 13.14 -9.41
C GLY A 24 -14.92 13.45 -8.32
N ALA A 25 -13.62 13.27 -8.57
CA ALA A 25 -12.58 13.64 -7.63
C ALA A 25 -12.60 15.15 -7.31
N PRO A 26 -12.37 15.57 -6.05
CA PRO A 26 -12.39 16.98 -5.66
C PRO A 26 -11.15 17.72 -6.19
N LEU A 27 -11.27 19.03 -6.36
CA LEU A 27 -10.10 19.88 -6.58
C LEU A 27 -9.33 20.03 -5.26
N LEU A 28 -8.04 19.76 -5.29
CA LEU A 28 -7.18 19.79 -4.11
C LEU A 28 -6.22 20.98 -4.15
N LYS A 29 -5.98 21.55 -2.97
CA LYS A 29 -4.99 22.59 -2.73
C LYS A 29 -3.64 21.95 -2.40
N GLY A 30 -2.56 22.59 -2.86
CA GLY A 30 -1.20 22.16 -2.56
C GLY A 30 -0.30 22.15 -3.78
N SER A 31 0.97 22.49 -3.56
CA SER A 31 2.04 22.54 -4.57
C SER A 31 2.72 21.19 -4.76
N THR A 32 2.51 20.27 -3.83
CA THR A 32 3.02 18.89 -3.85
C THR A 32 1.88 17.89 -3.64
N MET A 33 2.08 16.65 -4.10
CA MET A 33 1.09 15.59 -3.84
C MET A 33 0.96 15.28 -2.34
N SER A 34 2.01 15.50 -1.55
CA SER A 34 1.94 15.40 -0.08
C SER A 34 1.02 16.45 0.54
N GLU A 35 1.11 17.72 0.09
CA GLU A 35 0.20 18.78 0.52
C GLU A 35 -1.24 18.52 0.06
N ARG A 36 -1.44 18.08 -1.18
CA ARG A 36 -2.77 17.67 -1.68
C ARG A 36 -3.38 16.54 -0.86
N ARG A 37 -2.56 15.58 -0.42
CA ARG A 37 -2.99 14.52 0.50
C ARG A 37 -3.47 15.09 1.84
N LEU A 38 -2.77 16.07 2.40
CA LEU A 38 -3.19 16.74 3.64
C LEU A 38 -4.49 17.53 3.46
N ASP A 39 -4.63 18.24 2.34
CA ASP A 39 -5.87 18.95 2.00
C ASP A 39 -7.05 17.97 1.84
N PHE A 40 -6.82 16.82 1.18
CA PHE A 40 -7.82 15.76 1.07
C PHE A 40 -8.27 15.25 2.43
N LEU A 41 -7.32 14.93 3.32
CA LEU A 41 -7.62 14.46 4.67
C LEU A 41 -8.39 15.49 5.50
N ALA A 42 -8.04 16.76 5.38
CA ALA A 42 -8.67 17.83 6.14
C ALA A 42 -10.09 18.19 5.64
N ASN A 43 -10.32 18.14 4.32
CA ASN A 43 -11.51 18.73 3.71
C ASN A 43 -12.39 17.75 2.92
N HIS A 44 -11.86 16.58 2.53
CA HIS A 44 -12.50 15.65 1.59
C HIS A 44 -12.50 14.17 2.04
N ASP A 45 -12.05 13.86 3.27
CA ASP A 45 -11.96 12.46 3.76
C ASP A 45 -13.31 11.72 3.77
N TRP A 46 -14.42 12.47 3.78
CA TRP A 46 -15.75 11.90 3.62
C TRP A 46 -15.92 11.12 2.32
N ILE A 47 -15.24 11.53 1.23
CA ILE A 47 -15.27 10.82 -0.06
C ILE A 47 -14.62 9.44 0.07
N ARG A 48 -13.46 9.36 0.74
CA ARG A 48 -12.83 8.08 1.02
C ARG A 48 -13.75 7.16 1.81
N LYS A 49 -14.32 7.67 2.90
CA LYS A 49 -15.26 6.90 3.73
C LYS A 49 -16.47 6.44 2.91
N ALA A 50 -17.07 7.34 2.14
CA ALA A 50 -18.22 7.02 1.30
C ALA A 50 -17.95 5.95 0.26
N LEU A 51 -16.74 5.88 -0.30
CA LEU A 51 -16.37 4.96 -1.38
C LEU A 51 -15.67 3.69 -0.91
N MET A 52 -15.01 3.71 0.27
CA MET A 52 -14.23 2.58 0.77
C MET A 52 -14.96 1.78 1.85
N PHE A 53 -15.87 2.41 2.62
CA PHE A 53 -16.65 1.73 3.65
C PHE A 53 -18.00 1.23 3.12
N GLU A 54 -18.65 0.38 3.89
CA GLU A 54 -20.03 -0.03 3.60
C GLU A 54 -20.96 1.19 3.59
N PRO A 55 -22.01 1.18 2.76
CA PRO A 55 -22.49 0.09 1.90
C PRO A 55 -21.89 0.07 0.49
N ARG A 56 -20.97 1.00 0.13
CA ARG A 56 -20.42 1.14 -1.23
C ARG A 56 -19.03 0.54 -1.40
N GLY A 57 -18.37 0.19 -0.30
CA GLY A 57 -17.13 -0.55 -0.20
C GLY A 57 -17.24 -1.67 0.82
N HIS A 58 -16.12 -2.07 1.42
CA HIS A 58 -16.04 -3.14 2.42
C HIS A 58 -14.70 -3.03 3.18
N ASP A 59 -14.53 -3.78 4.28
CA ASP A 59 -13.39 -3.67 5.21
C ASP A 59 -11.98 -3.82 4.60
N VAL A 60 -11.86 -4.35 3.39
CA VAL A 60 -10.56 -4.50 2.69
C VAL A 60 -10.43 -3.64 1.43
N MET A 61 -11.35 -2.67 1.25
CA MET A 61 -11.38 -1.85 0.05
C MET A 61 -10.20 -0.89 0.00
N SER A 62 -9.54 -0.83 -1.15
CA SER A 62 -8.54 0.15 -1.51
C SER A 62 -8.96 0.89 -2.76
N GLY A 63 -8.50 2.12 -2.92
CA GLY A 63 -8.78 2.89 -4.12
C GLY A 63 -7.74 3.96 -4.39
N SER A 64 -7.93 4.65 -5.51
CA SER A 64 -7.06 5.72 -5.96
C SER A 64 -7.83 6.78 -6.73
N MET A 65 -7.24 7.97 -6.84
CA MET A 65 -7.73 9.09 -7.64
C MET A 65 -6.58 9.64 -8.49
N LEU A 66 -6.88 9.95 -9.76
CA LEU A 66 -5.91 10.55 -10.67
C LEU A 66 -5.98 12.08 -10.60
N TYR A 67 -4.80 12.70 -10.62
CA TYR A 67 -4.62 14.15 -10.65
C TYR A 67 -3.55 14.55 -11.65
N PRO A 68 -3.54 15.81 -12.13
CA PRO A 68 -2.36 16.37 -12.76
C PRO A 68 -1.17 16.29 -11.79
N PRO A 69 0.02 15.88 -12.27
CA PRO A 69 1.20 15.79 -11.41
C PRO A 69 1.62 17.18 -10.93
N THR A 70 2.28 17.25 -9.79
CA THR A 70 2.93 18.48 -9.29
C THR A 70 4.37 18.59 -9.72
N ARG A 71 4.96 17.47 -10.15
CA ARG A 71 6.33 17.32 -10.66
C ARG A 71 6.35 17.32 -12.18
N ALA A 72 7.28 18.08 -12.75
CA ALA A 72 7.45 18.15 -14.21
C ALA A 72 7.99 16.86 -14.84
N ASP A 73 8.62 15.99 -14.05
CA ASP A 73 9.16 14.68 -14.45
C ASP A 73 8.18 13.51 -14.24
N CYS A 74 6.90 13.82 -14.04
CA CYS A 74 5.84 12.82 -13.87
C CYS A 74 4.71 13.03 -14.88
N ASP A 75 4.08 11.91 -15.26
CA ASP A 75 2.97 11.88 -16.22
C ASP A 75 1.62 12.08 -15.53
N VAL A 76 1.50 11.63 -14.28
CA VAL A 76 0.24 11.63 -13.50
C VAL A 76 0.51 11.71 -12.01
N GLY A 77 -0.36 12.41 -11.27
CA GLY A 77 -0.44 12.36 -9.81
C GLY A 77 -1.45 11.31 -9.35
N ILE A 78 -1.14 10.57 -8.29
CA ILE A 78 -2.05 9.59 -7.69
C ILE A 78 -2.19 9.83 -6.20
N LEU A 79 -3.44 9.93 -5.72
CA LEU A 79 -3.78 9.78 -4.31
C LEU A 79 -4.33 8.39 -4.05
N PHE A 80 -3.90 7.78 -2.94
CA PHE A 80 -4.34 6.47 -2.51
C PHE A 80 -5.32 6.61 -1.35
N ILE A 81 -6.55 6.13 -1.55
CA ILE A 81 -7.61 6.14 -0.55
C ILE A 81 -7.92 4.71 -0.14
N GLU A 82 -7.86 4.44 1.14
CA GLU A 82 -8.11 3.10 1.68
C GLU A 82 -8.99 3.17 2.93
N VAL A 83 -9.43 2.01 3.40
CA VAL A 83 -10.08 1.89 4.70
C VAL A 83 -9.18 2.38 5.84
N SER A 84 -7.87 2.33 5.68
CA SER A 84 -6.86 2.81 6.64
C SER A 84 -6.61 4.33 6.60
N GLY A 85 -7.07 5.02 5.57
CA GLY A 85 -6.82 6.46 5.38
C GLY A 85 -6.41 6.81 3.95
N CYS A 86 -5.90 8.03 3.79
CA CYS A 86 -5.25 8.47 2.55
C CYS A 86 -3.75 8.22 2.69
N LEU A 87 -3.24 7.18 2.02
CA LEU A 87 -1.87 6.71 2.18
C LEU A 87 -0.86 7.54 1.38
N PRO A 88 0.39 7.66 1.87
CA PRO A 88 1.48 8.27 1.09
C PRO A 88 1.84 7.45 -0.14
N MET A 89 1.79 6.13 -0.06
CA MET A 89 2.06 5.19 -1.14
C MET A 89 1.29 3.88 -0.94
N CYS A 90 0.82 3.30 -2.04
CA CYS A 90 0.17 1.99 -2.06
C CYS A 90 0.65 1.19 -3.27
N GLY A 91 1.39 0.10 -3.05
CA GLY A 91 2.01 -0.67 -4.13
C GLY A 91 0.99 -1.44 -4.97
N HIS A 92 0.10 -2.22 -4.34
CA HIS A 92 -0.95 -2.93 -5.07
C HIS A 92 -1.95 -1.95 -5.71
N GLY A 93 -2.27 -0.85 -5.02
CA GLY A 93 -3.10 0.23 -5.56
C GLY A 93 -2.48 0.84 -6.82
N THR A 94 -1.15 1.06 -6.85
CA THR A 94 -0.44 1.56 -8.04
C THR A 94 -0.55 0.58 -9.20
N ILE A 95 -0.30 -0.71 -8.99
CA ILE A 95 -0.40 -1.75 -10.04
C ILE A 95 -1.81 -1.78 -10.62
N GLY A 96 -2.85 -1.79 -9.77
CA GLY A 96 -4.25 -1.77 -10.20
C GLY A 96 -4.62 -0.49 -10.93
N THR A 97 -4.22 0.66 -10.41
CA THR A 97 -4.48 1.98 -11.01
C THR A 97 -3.83 2.08 -12.40
N VAL A 98 -2.55 1.73 -12.53
CA VAL A 98 -1.84 1.75 -13.82
C VAL A 98 -2.53 0.84 -14.84
N THR A 99 -2.85 -0.39 -14.43
CA THR A 99 -3.57 -1.34 -15.31
C THR A 99 -4.88 -0.74 -15.81
N MET A 100 -5.75 -0.29 -14.91
CA MET A 100 -7.07 0.24 -15.29
C MET A 100 -6.95 1.56 -16.05
N ALA A 101 -6.03 2.45 -15.68
CA ALA A 101 -5.86 3.74 -16.33
C ALA A 101 -5.32 3.60 -17.76
N VAL A 102 -4.38 2.70 -17.99
CA VAL A 102 -3.83 2.41 -19.34
C VAL A 102 -4.89 1.72 -20.21
N GLU A 103 -5.56 0.67 -19.70
CA GLU A 103 -6.56 -0.08 -20.46
C GLU A 103 -7.78 0.75 -20.88
N ASN A 104 -8.10 1.82 -20.13
CA ASN A 104 -9.23 2.72 -20.40
C ASN A 104 -8.81 4.08 -20.98
N GLY A 105 -7.52 4.27 -21.31
CA GLY A 105 -7.03 5.51 -21.93
C GLY A 105 -7.14 6.76 -21.04
N LEU A 106 -7.08 6.59 -19.71
CA LEU A 106 -7.18 7.68 -18.74
C LEU A 106 -5.84 8.41 -18.51
N VAL A 107 -4.74 7.84 -18.99
CA VAL A 107 -3.39 8.40 -18.92
C VAL A 107 -2.71 8.33 -20.27
N ALA A 108 -1.84 9.31 -20.55
CA ALA A 108 -1.02 9.37 -21.77
C ALA A 108 0.46 9.45 -21.35
N PRO A 109 1.15 8.31 -21.18
CA PRO A 109 2.54 8.30 -20.76
C PRO A 109 3.44 8.92 -21.83
N ALA A 110 4.39 9.77 -21.42
CA ALA A 110 5.37 10.38 -22.31
C ALA A 110 6.29 9.34 -22.98
N THR A 111 6.50 8.22 -22.31
CA THR A 111 7.27 7.08 -22.82
C THR A 111 6.39 5.84 -22.89
N PRO A 112 6.15 5.24 -24.06
CA PRO A 112 5.37 4.00 -24.16
C PRO A 112 5.88 2.91 -23.22
N GLY A 113 4.96 2.24 -22.51
CA GLY A 113 5.30 1.19 -21.53
C GLY A 113 5.84 1.69 -20.19
N THR A 114 5.93 3.01 -19.99
CA THR A 114 6.43 3.60 -18.73
C THR A 114 5.54 4.76 -18.28
N LEU A 115 5.05 4.73 -17.07
CA LEU A 115 4.29 5.81 -16.45
C LEU A 115 5.07 6.32 -15.22
N ASN A 116 5.43 7.61 -15.25
CA ASN A 116 6.06 8.29 -14.13
C ASN A 116 4.97 8.87 -13.23
N ILE A 117 4.92 8.43 -12.01
CA ILE A 117 3.85 8.72 -11.05
C ILE A 117 4.36 9.65 -9.97
N ASP A 118 3.63 10.72 -9.73
CA ASP A 118 3.81 11.62 -8.61
C ASP A 118 2.90 11.16 -7.45
N ALA A 119 3.48 10.50 -6.45
CA ALA A 119 2.78 10.04 -5.26
C ALA A 119 3.14 10.92 -4.04
N PRO A 120 2.31 10.97 -2.98
CA PRO A 120 2.65 11.73 -1.78
C PRO A 120 3.97 11.34 -1.13
N ALA A 121 4.39 10.08 -1.25
CA ALA A 121 5.69 9.60 -0.76
C ALA A 121 6.86 9.96 -1.67
N GLY A 122 6.62 10.42 -2.90
CA GLY A 122 7.62 10.75 -3.89
C GLY A 122 7.34 10.14 -5.26
N ARG A 123 8.35 10.25 -6.16
CA ARG A 123 8.24 9.72 -7.52
C ARG A 123 8.33 8.20 -7.55
N VAL A 124 7.40 7.58 -8.26
CA VAL A 124 7.33 6.14 -8.52
C VAL A 124 7.33 5.92 -10.03
N VAL A 125 8.10 4.95 -10.52
CA VAL A 125 8.14 4.60 -11.94
C VAL A 125 7.45 3.26 -12.15
N ALA A 126 6.37 3.25 -12.92
CA ALA A 126 5.69 2.03 -13.32
C ALA A 126 6.06 1.66 -14.76
N ARG A 127 6.66 0.49 -14.95
CA ARG A 127 6.82 -0.13 -16.26
C ARG A 127 5.77 -1.19 -16.43
N TYR A 128 5.08 -1.20 -17.56
CA TYR A 128 4.01 -2.16 -17.83
C TYR A 128 4.20 -2.86 -19.17
N GLU A 129 3.82 -4.13 -19.18
CA GLU A 129 3.77 -4.94 -20.38
C GLU A 129 2.33 -4.98 -20.89
N GLN A 130 2.12 -4.60 -22.15
CA GLN A 130 0.79 -4.53 -22.76
C GLN A 130 0.69 -5.48 -23.94
N LYS A 131 -0.40 -6.24 -23.99
CA LYS A 131 -0.75 -7.12 -25.11
C LYS A 131 -2.11 -6.71 -25.67
N GLY A 132 -2.10 -6.10 -26.84
CA GLY A 132 -3.30 -5.45 -27.37
C GLY A 132 -3.74 -4.30 -26.44
N ARG A 133 -4.98 -4.34 -25.98
CA ARG A 133 -5.50 -3.35 -25.01
C ARG A 133 -5.22 -3.70 -23.54
N PHE A 134 -4.78 -4.91 -23.25
CA PHE A 134 -4.64 -5.42 -21.88
C PHE A 134 -3.24 -5.26 -21.34
N VAL A 135 -3.14 -4.87 -20.08
CA VAL A 135 -1.89 -4.81 -19.32
C VAL A 135 -1.70 -6.16 -18.61
N GLU A 136 -0.65 -6.88 -19.00
CA GLU A 136 -0.36 -8.22 -18.46
C GLU A 136 0.35 -8.16 -17.12
N SER A 137 1.31 -7.23 -16.99
CA SER A 137 2.09 -7.03 -15.78
C SER A 137 2.46 -5.55 -15.58
N VAL A 138 2.67 -5.17 -14.33
CA VAL A 138 3.19 -3.86 -13.95
C VAL A 138 4.32 -4.05 -12.95
N ARG A 139 5.51 -3.54 -13.27
CA ARG A 139 6.64 -3.42 -12.34
C ARG A 139 6.76 -1.98 -11.88
N ILE A 140 6.64 -1.76 -10.59
CA ILE A 140 6.87 -0.44 -9.98
C ILE A 140 8.28 -0.38 -9.40
N THR A 141 9.06 0.64 -9.74
CA THR A 141 10.24 1.06 -8.97
C THR A 141 9.74 2.03 -7.91
N ASN A 142 9.76 1.56 -6.67
CA ASN A 142 9.19 2.26 -5.53
C ASN A 142 10.15 3.33 -4.98
N VAL A 143 9.67 4.12 -4.02
CA VAL A 143 10.51 5.05 -3.25
C VAL A 143 11.61 4.31 -2.49
N ALA A 144 12.72 4.98 -2.22
CA ALA A 144 13.81 4.42 -1.43
C ALA A 144 13.29 3.91 -0.07
N SER A 145 13.70 2.70 0.27
CA SER A 145 13.19 1.96 1.43
C SER A 145 14.32 1.59 2.38
N TYR A 146 14.06 1.65 3.69
CA TYR A 146 15.10 1.51 4.72
C TYR A 146 14.58 0.87 6.00
N LEU A 147 15.48 0.27 6.78
CA LEU A 147 15.23 -0.17 8.16
C LEU A 147 15.31 1.06 9.07
N ALA A 148 14.18 1.43 9.68
CA ALA A 148 14.08 2.62 10.55
C ALA A 148 14.50 2.32 11.98
N ALA A 149 14.13 1.15 12.51
CA ALA A 149 14.53 0.68 13.83
C ALA A 149 14.51 -0.85 13.87
N SER A 150 15.34 -1.45 14.69
CA SER A 150 15.43 -2.90 14.86
C SER A 150 15.25 -3.31 16.32
N GLU A 151 14.83 -4.56 16.51
CA GLU A 151 14.79 -5.23 17.81
C GLU A 151 13.91 -4.50 18.86
N ILE A 152 12.75 -4.00 18.41
CA ILE A 152 11.79 -3.35 19.30
C ILE A 152 10.93 -4.43 19.99
N ALA A 153 11.23 -4.70 21.26
CA ALA A 153 10.48 -5.66 22.07
C ALA A 153 9.23 -5.01 22.67
N ILE A 154 8.09 -5.69 22.59
CA ILE A 154 6.84 -5.34 23.27
C ILE A 154 6.22 -6.60 23.89
N ASP A 155 5.50 -6.45 25.01
CA ASP A 155 4.71 -7.55 25.59
C ASP A 155 3.31 -7.53 24.98
N VAL A 156 2.98 -8.59 24.21
CA VAL A 156 1.69 -8.72 23.54
C VAL A 156 0.78 -9.64 24.34
N PRO A 157 -0.39 -9.15 24.82
CA PRO A 157 -1.33 -9.95 25.61
C PRO A 157 -1.67 -11.28 24.93
N GLY A 158 -1.43 -12.39 25.66
CA GLY A 158 -1.68 -13.75 25.19
C GLY A 158 -0.57 -14.36 24.33
N MET A 159 0.49 -13.59 23.99
CA MET A 159 1.66 -14.09 23.25
C MET A 159 2.97 -13.91 24.05
N GLY A 160 3.02 -12.98 25.01
CA GLY A 160 4.23 -12.59 25.72
C GLY A 160 5.11 -11.66 24.88
N GLU A 161 6.40 -11.60 25.22
CA GLU A 161 7.35 -10.72 24.55
C GLU A 161 7.56 -11.11 23.09
N LEU A 162 7.35 -10.14 22.20
CA LEU A 162 7.63 -10.21 20.76
C LEU A 162 8.56 -9.06 20.35
N VAL A 163 9.50 -9.37 19.45
CA VAL A 163 10.51 -8.44 18.93
C VAL A 163 10.21 -8.13 17.47
N PHE A 164 10.09 -6.85 17.16
CA PHE A 164 9.75 -6.33 15.83
C PHE A 164 10.87 -5.48 15.26
N ASP A 165 10.98 -5.48 13.94
CA ASP A 165 11.70 -4.45 13.21
C ASP A 165 10.71 -3.45 12.63
N ILE A 166 11.10 -2.18 12.57
CA ILE A 166 10.32 -1.11 11.93
C ILE A 166 11.03 -0.72 10.64
N SER A 167 10.38 -0.92 9.50
CA SER A 167 10.94 -0.64 8.19
C SER A 167 10.01 0.22 7.34
N TYR A 168 10.59 1.07 6.51
CA TYR A 168 9.88 1.95 5.59
C TYR A 168 9.95 1.42 4.15
N GLY A 169 8.80 1.41 3.48
CA GLY A 169 8.69 1.05 2.05
C GLY A 169 7.65 1.90 1.31
N GLY A 170 7.44 3.15 1.77
CA GLY A 170 6.35 4.05 1.36
C GLY A 170 5.37 4.30 2.49
N ASN A 171 5.31 3.38 3.46
CA ASN A 171 4.67 3.47 4.77
C ASN A 171 5.58 2.78 5.79
N PHE A 172 5.35 2.98 7.10
CA PHE A 172 6.08 2.26 8.15
C PHE A 172 5.37 0.95 8.51
N TYR A 173 6.16 -0.10 8.52
CA TYR A 173 5.75 -1.48 8.81
C TYR A 173 6.42 -1.99 10.08
N ALA A 174 5.64 -2.57 10.99
CA ALA A 174 6.16 -3.46 12.02
C ALA A 174 6.27 -4.86 11.41
N ILE A 175 7.47 -5.39 11.34
CA ILE A 175 7.76 -6.70 10.73
C ILE A 175 8.11 -7.69 11.83
N LEU A 176 7.35 -8.77 11.93
CA LEU A 176 7.58 -9.86 12.85
C LEU A 176 8.10 -11.10 12.11
N GLU A 177 9.28 -11.54 12.49
CA GLU A 177 9.86 -12.81 12.03
C GLU A 177 9.59 -13.94 13.04
N PRO A 178 9.58 -15.22 12.60
CA PRO A 178 9.49 -16.36 13.51
C PRO A 178 10.52 -16.27 14.64
N GLN A 179 10.07 -16.48 15.86
CA GLN A 179 10.84 -16.37 17.10
C GLN A 179 10.22 -17.23 18.20
N LYS A 180 10.79 -17.23 19.42
CA LYS A 180 10.39 -18.11 20.53
C LYS A 180 8.87 -18.14 20.75
N ASN A 181 8.20 -16.99 20.78
CA ASN A 181 6.77 -16.86 21.07
C ASN A 181 5.90 -16.72 19.78
N PHE A 182 6.49 -16.88 18.60
CA PHE A 182 5.82 -16.82 17.32
C PHE A 182 6.49 -17.79 16.34
N ALA A 183 5.88 -18.93 16.09
CA ALA A 183 6.45 -19.98 15.24
C ALA A 183 6.43 -19.62 13.73
N GLY A 184 5.68 -18.60 13.34
CA GLY A 184 5.51 -18.16 11.96
C GLY A 184 4.02 -18.02 11.59
N LEU A 185 3.75 -17.39 10.46
CA LEU A 185 2.38 -17.17 9.95
C LEU A 185 1.59 -18.47 9.79
N GLU A 186 2.26 -19.59 9.55
CA GLU A 186 1.66 -20.92 9.45
C GLU A 186 0.99 -21.39 10.74
N SER A 187 1.32 -20.79 11.89
CA SER A 187 0.73 -21.08 13.20
C SER A 187 -0.47 -20.20 13.55
N MET A 188 -0.84 -19.26 12.65
CA MET A 188 -1.90 -18.28 12.90
C MET A 188 -3.09 -18.48 11.96
N SER A 189 -4.27 -18.21 12.47
CA SER A 189 -5.48 -18.00 11.66
C SER A 189 -5.56 -16.54 11.18
N ALA A 190 -6.43 -16.25 10.21
CA ALA A 190 -6.74 -14.88 9.81
C ALA A 190 -7.35 -14.07 10.98
N ASP A 191 -8.16 -14.72 11.82
CA ASP A 191 -8.77 -14.10 13.00
C ASP A 191 -7.72 -13.69 14.04
N ASP A 192 -6.65 -14.50 14.22
CA ASP A 192 -5.54 -14.11 15.09
C ASP A 192 -4.81 -12.87 14.56
N VAL A 193 -4.55 -12.81 13.25
CA VAL A 193 -3.94 -11.63 12.63
C VAL A 193 -4.82 -10.40 12.85
N LEU A 194 -6.13 -10.50 12.63
CA LEU A 194 -7.07 -9.39 12.82
C LEU A 194 -7.17 -8.96 14.28
N ARG A 195 -7.19 -9.88 15.21
CA ARG A 195 -7.31 -9.62 16.65
C ARG A 195 -6.04 -9.02 17.26
N LEU A 196 -4.86 -9.52 16.86
CA LEU A 196 -3.58 -9.15 17.48
C LEU A 196 -2.97 -7.89 16.87
N SER A 197 -3.14 -7.67 15.56
CA SER A 197 -2.45 -6.59 14.86
C SER A 197 -2.81 -5.18 15.36
N PRO A 198 -4.08 -4.84 15.68
CA PRO A 198 -4.41 -3.54 16.27
C PRO A 198 -3.70 -3.30 17.60
N ILE A 199 -3.58 -4.35 18.43
CA ILE A 199 -2.90 -4.30 19.74
C ILE A 199 -1.41 -4.05 19.52
N VAL A 200 -0.77 -4.83 18.64
CA VAL A 200 0.65 -4.68 18.28
C VAL A 200 0.92 -3.28 17.74
N ARG A 201 0.11 -2.80 16.78
CA ARG A 201 0.26 -1.47 16.18
C ARG A 201 0.20 -0.36 17.23
N ARG A 202 -0.75 -0.43 18.17
CA ARG A 202 -0.87 0.53 19.27
C ARG A 202 0.35 0.49 20.18
N LEU A 203 0.73 -0.68 20.70
CA LEU A 203 1.85 -0.85 21.61
C LEU A 203 3.17 -0.37 21.01
N LEU A 204 3.39 -0.61 19.70
CA LEU A 204 4.57 -0.12 19.00
C LEU A 204 4.54 1.40 18.84
N ASN A 205 3.40 2.01 18.49
CA ASN A 205 3.29 3.46 18.36
C ASN A 205 3.39 4.18 19.71
N ASP A 206 3.01 3.53 20.82
CA ASP A 206 3.23 4.07 22.17
C ASP A 206 4.73 4.02 22.57
N LYS A 207 5.48 3.06 22.02
CA LYS A 207 6.91 2.86 22.34
C LYS A 207 7.85 3.59 21.38
N ILE A 208 7.53 3.59 20.08
CA ILE A 208 8.33 4.23 19.03
C ILE A 208 7.40 4.94 18.05
N HIS A 209 7.73 6.18 17.70
CA HIS A 209 6.98 6.96 16.73
C HIS A 209 7.88 7.33 15.56
N PRO A 210 8.06 6.42 14.58
CA PRO A 210 8.93 6.68 13.43
C PRO A 210 8.38 7.83 12.59
N VAL A 211 9.29 8.73 12.14
CA VAL A 211 8.99 9.84 11.26
C VAL A 211 9.94 9.79 10.08
N HIS A 212 9.43 9.93 8.86
CA HIS A 212 10.27 9.95 7.67
C HIS A 212 11.16 11.19 7.67
N PRO A 213 12.50 11.07 7.55
CA PRO A 213 13.43 12.18 7.78
C PRO A 213 13.30 13.32 6.76
N GLU A 214 12.81 13.03 5.55
CA GLU A 214 12.67 14.00 4.46
C GLU A 214 11.21 14.42 4.21
N ASN A 215 10.24 13.71 4.83
CA ASN A 215 8.82 14.03 4.71
C ASN A 215 8.09 13.77 6.04
N PRO A 216 8.07 14.74 6.97
CA PRO A 216 7.51 14.54 8.30
C PRO A 216 5.99 14.33 8.31
N THR A 217 5.30 14.46 7.17
CA THR A 217 3.87 14.09 7.06
C THR A 217 3.65 12.58 7.04
N ILE A 218 4.73 11.79 6.88
CA ILE A 218 4.72 10.33 6.93
C ILE A 218 5.29 9.91 8.27
N MET A 219 4.42 9.44 9.16
CA MET A 219 4.78 9.10 10.54
C MET A 219 3.93 7.96 11.08
N GLY A 220 4.45 7.33 12.14
CA GLY A 220 3.82 6.24 12.88
C GLY A 220 3.81 4.91 12.14
N VAL A 221 3.74 3.84 12.89
CA VAL A 221 3.56 2.48 12.36
C VAL A 221 2.12 2.30 11.92
N SER A 222 1.89 2.16 10.62
CA SER A 222 0.55 2.02 10.04
C SER A 222 0.16 0.57 9.76
N HIS A 223 1.14 -0.29 9.51
CA HIS A 223 0.93 -1.68 9.09
C HIS A 223 1.68 -2.66 9.99
N VAL A 224 1.11 -3.86 10.17
CA VAL A 224 1.77 -4.98 10.86
C VAL A 224 1.93 -6.14 9.88
N MET A 225 3.15 -6.59 9.68
CA MET A 225 3.49 -7.71 8.81
C MET A 225 3.89 -8.93 9.63
N TRP A 226 3.09 -9.96 9.54
CA TRP A 226 3.37 -11.30 10.08
C TRP A 226 4.03 -12.14 9.00
N THR A 227 5.23 -12.66 9.27
CA THR A 227 5.98 -13.43 8.26
C THR A 227 6.01 -14.92 8.60
N GLY A 228 6.23 -15.75 7.59
CA GLY A 228 6.32 -17.20 7.75
C GLY A 228 6.90 -17.87 6.53
N LYS A 229 6.87 -19.20 6.54
CA LYS A 229 7.40 -20.03 5.46
C LYS A 229 6.51 -19.93 4.22
N PRO A 230 7.10 -19.83 3.02
CA PRO A 230 6.33 -19.83 1.79
C PRO A 230 5.71 -21.22 1.54
N ARG A 231 4.60 -21.25 0.80
CA ARG A 231 3.96 -22.45 0.27
C ARG A 231 4.32 -22.67 -1.20
N ASP A 232 4.42 -21.59 -1.97
CA ASP A 232 4.89 -21.63 -3.35
C ASP A 232 6.42 -21.82 -3.37
N LYS A 233 6.90 -22.77 -4.16
CA LYS A 233 8.33 -23.11 -4.26
C LYS A 233 9.19 -21.99 -4.85
N ARG A 234 8.57 -21.03 -5.55
CA ARG A 234 9.25 -19.85 -6.11
C ARG A 234 9.44 -18.75 -5.07
N ALA A 235 8.63 -18.75 -4.02
CA ALA A 235 8.64 -17.70 -3.03
C ALA A 235 9.76 -17.87 -2.01
N HIS A 236 10.37 -16.74 -1.62
CA HIS A 236 11.42 -16.68 -0.61
C HIS A 236 10.85 -16.50 0.80
N ALA A 237 9.69 -15.86 0.91
CA ALA A 237 8.96 -15.66 2.17
C ALA A 237 7.47 -15.53 1.91
N ARG A 238 6.66 -15.65 2.97
CA ARG A 238 5.23 -15.44 2.97
C ARG A 238 4.86 -14.39 4.02
N ASN A 239 3.81 -13.61 3.75
CA ASN A 239 3.31 -12.64 4.71
C ASN A 239 1.78 -12.62 4.83
N ALA A 240 1.33 -12.05 5.95
CA ALA A 240 0.01 -11.45 6.11
C ALA A 240 0.22 -10.03 6.62
N VAL A 241 -0.23 -9.04 5.86
CA VAL A 241 -0.12 -7.64 6.23
C VAL A 241 -1.48 -7.13 6.68
N PHE A 242 -1.54 -6.70 7.94
CA PHE A 242 -2.69 -6.02 8.50
C PHE A 242 -2.62 -4.52 8.21
N TYR A 243 -3.73 -3.94 7.76
CA TYR A 243 -3.90 -2.51 7.55
C TYR A 243 -5.33 -2.07 7.93
N GLY A 244 -5.54 -0.76 8.07
CA GLY A 244 -6.82 -0.25 8.57
C GLY A 244 -7.13 -0.78 9.96
N ASP A 245 -8.39 -1.11 10.20
CA ASP A 245 -8.86 -1.64 11.48
C ASP A 245 -9.27 -3.11 11.41
N LYS A 246 -9.57 -3.63 10.19
CA LYS A 246 -10.09 -4.99 9.99
C LYS A 246 -9.57 -5.66 8.72
N ALA A 247 -8.53 -5.13 8.08
CA ALA A 247 -8.06 -5.61 6.80
C ALA A 247 -6.76 -6.40 6.88
N ILE A 248 -6.71 -7.53 6.16
CA ILE A 248 -5.49 -8.22 5.77
C ILE A 248 -5.34 -8.03 4.27
N ASP A 249 -4.17 -7.62 3.79
CA ASP A 249 -3.87 -7.53 2.36
C ASP A 249 -3.95 -8.92 1.71
N ARG A 250 -4.71 -9.05 0.63
CA ARG A 250 -4.79 -10.29 -0.16
C ARG A 250 -3.61 -10.40 -1.13
N SER A 251 -3.04 -9.26 -1.53
CA SER A 251 -1.78 -9.26 -2.28
C SER A 251 -0.58 -9.47 -1.33
N PRO A 252 0.64 -9.72 -1.84
CA PRO A 252 1.84 -9.76 -1.00
C PRO A 252 2.23 -8.43 -0.36
N CYS A 253 1.43 -7.37 -0.54
CA CYS A 253 1.67 -6.00 -0.11
C CYS A 253 2.89 -5.35 -0.76
N GLY A 254 2.69 -4.43 -1.70
CA GLY A 254 3.81 -3.85 -2.47
C GLY A 254 4.77 -3.02 -1.63
N THR A 255 4.26 -2.04 -0.87
CA THR A 255 5.07 -1.23 0.05
C THR A 255 5.61 -2.06 1.21
N GLY A 256 4.86 -3.08 1.66
CA GLY A 256 5.33 -4.05 2.64
C GLY A 256 6.48 -4.93 2.13
N THR A 257 6.41 -5.39 0.89
CA THR A 257 7.51 -6.14 0.24
C THR A 257 8.75 -5.26 0.10
N SER A 258 8.61 -3.97 -0.24
CA SER A 258 9.72 -3.00 -0.25
C SER A 258 10.34 -2.84 1.15
N ALA A 259 9.53 -2.67 2.18
CA ALA A 259 9.98 -2.58 3.57
C ALA A 259 10.69 -3.86 4.03
N ARG A 260 10.18 -5.04 3.64
CA ARG A 260 10.79 -6.33 3.93
C ARG A 260 12.15 -6.48 3.25
N MET A 261 12.27 -6.14 1.96
CA MET A 261 13.54 -6.15 1.26
C MET A 261 14.56 -5.21 1.90
N ALA A 262 14.14 -4.02 2.32
CA ALA A 262 15.02 -3.07 3.02
C ALA A 262 15.50 -3.61 4.37
N GLN A 263 14.64 -4.26 5.13
CA GLN A 263 15.00 -4.94 6.39
C GLN A 263 16.04 -6.04 6.12
N LEU A 264 15.81 -6.87 5.11
CA LEU A 264 16.73 -7.97 4.75
C LEU A 264 18.07 -7.42 4.24
N ALA A 265 18.07 -6.35 3.45
CA ALA A 265 19.28 -5.70 2.97
C ALA A 265 20.11 -5.09 4.12
N ALA A 266 19.46 -4.39 5.05
CA ALA A 266 20.14 -3.87 6.25
C ALA A 266 20.75 -4.96 7.13
N ARG A 267 20.24 -6.20 7.06
CA ARG A 267 20.78 -7.37 7.74
C ARG A 267 21.77 -8.17 6.89
N GLY A 268 22.15 -7.68 5.71
CA GLY A 268 23.09 -8.34 4.79
C GLY A 268 22.54 -9.61 4.14
N LYS A 269 21.21 -9.81 4.14
CA LYS A 269 20.55 -10.98 3.56
C LYS A 269 20.11 -10.77 2.10
N LEU A 270 20.10 -9.53 1.62
CA LEU A 270 19.89 -9.14 0.22
C LEU A 270 20.90 -8.07 -0.18
N ILE A 271 21.36 -8.14 -1.42
CA ILE A 271 22.23 -7.14 -2.03
C ILE A 271 21.62 -6.59 -3.31
N VAL A 272 22.21 -5.53 -3.87
CA VAL A 272 21.80 -4.97 -5.17
C VAL A 272 21.86 -6.04 -6.25
N GLY A 273 20.77 -6.18 -7.00
CA GLY A 273 20.59 -7.18 -8.04
C GLY A 273 19.82 -8.43 -7.60
N ASP A 274 19.67 -8.67 -6.30
CA ASP A 274 18.95 -9.84 -5.79
C ASP A 274 17.44 -9.72 -6.03
N GLU A 275 16.82 -10.87 -6.30
CA GLU A 275 15.38 -11.06 -6.43
C GLU A 275 14.78 -11.52 -5.10
N PHE A 276 13.55 -11.11 -4.84
CA PHE A 276 12.80 -11.49 -3.64
C PHE A 276 11.33 -11.71 -3.99
N VAL A 277 10.96 -12.96 -4.20
CA VAL A 277 9.55 -13.34 -4.46
C VAL A 277 8.82 -13.46 -3.13
N HIS A 278 7.76 -12.68 -2.96
CA HIS A 278 6.96 -12.63 -1.74
C HIS A 278 5.58 -13.20 -1.99
N GLU A 279 5.16 -14.14 -1.13
CA GLU A 279 3.85 -14.80 -1.20
C GLU A 279 2.88 -14.15 -0.21
N SER A 280 1.64 -13.95 -0.65
CA SER A 280 0.56 -13.44 0.21
C SER A 280 -0.12 -14.54 1.02
N ILE A 281 -1.01 -14.13 1.91
CA ILE A 281 -1.85 -15.05 2.69
C ILE A 281 -2.70 -15.97 1.82
N ILE A 282 -3.13 -15.51 0.64
CA ILE A 282 -3.94 -16.29 -0.33
C ILE A 282 -3.10 -17.03 -1.38
N GLY A 283 -1.75 -16.90 -1.35
CA GLY A 283 -0.85 -17.57 -2.29
C GLY A 283 -0.56 -16.80 -3.58
N SER A 284 -0.97 -15.53 -3.71
CA SER A 284 -0.52 -14.68 -4.82
C SER A 284 0.92 -14.22 -4.61
N LEU A 285 1.63 -13.90 -5.69
CA LEU A 285 3.05 -13.56 -5.66
C LEU A 285 3.29 -12.14 -6.18
N PHE A 286 4.29 -11.48 -5.57
CA PHE A 286 5.00 -10.34 -6.15
C PHE A 286 6.47 -10.69 -6.38
N ASP A 287 6.98 -10.30 -7.55
CA ASP A 287 8.38 -10.47 -7.91
C ASP A 287 9.15 -9.19 -7.58
N GLY A 288 9.77 -9.16 -6.41
CA GLY A 288 10.60 -8.07 -5.93
C GLY A 288 12.04 -8.14 -6.42
N ARG A 289 12.72 -6.99 -6.52
CA ARG A 289 14.15 -6.89 -6.81
C ARG A 289 14.76 -5.67 -6.14
N VAL A 290 16.02 -5.78 -5.69
CA VAL A 290 16.82 -4.66 -5.22
C VAL A 290 17.52 -4.03 -6.42
N GLU A 291 17.01 -2.89 -6.92
CA GLU A 291 17.52 -2.23 -8.12
C GLU A 291 18.80 -1.41 -7.87
N GLY A 292 18.99 -0.93 -6.65
CA GLY A 292 20.14 -0.10 -6.30
C GLY A 292 20.20 0.21 -4.83
N ALA A 293 21.34 0.79 -4.42
CA ALA A 293 21.51 1.40 -3.12
C ALA A 293 21.05 2.87 -3.16
N ALA A 294 20.57 3.37 -2.03
CA ALA A 294 20.16 4.76 -1.85
C ALA A 294 20.47 5.21 -0.41
N ARG A 295 20.17 6.47 -0.12
CA ARG A 295 20.21 7.01 1.22
C ARG A 295 18.98 7.88 1.47
N VAL A 296 18.42 7.79 2.67
CA VAL A 296 17.25 8.59 3.09
C VAL A 296 17.60 9.19 4.46
N GLY A 297 17.86 10.48 4.50
CA GLY A 297 18.43 11.11 5.69
C GLY A 297 19.73 10.41 6.10
N ASN A 298 19.77 9.86 7.33
CA ASN A 298 20.91 9.12 7.86
C ASN A 298 20.79 7.58 7.68
N HIS A 299 19.74 7.09 7.03
CA HIS A 299 19.53 5.66 6.83
C HIS A 299 20.13 5.20 5.50
N ASP A 300 20.89 4.09 5.54
CA ASP A 300 21.19 3.34 4.34
C ASP A 300 19.89 2.72 3.81
N ALA A 301 19.65 2.86 2.53
CA ALA A 301 18.41 2.50 1.88
C ALA A 301 18.66 1.70 0.60
N ILE A 302 17.63 1.03 0.13
CA ILE A 302 17.59 0.40 -1.18
C ILE A 302 16.56 1.09 -2.08
N VAL A 303 16.74 0.95 -3.38
CA VAL A 303 15.71 1.23 -4.39
C VAL A 303 15.04 -0.10 -4.74
N PRO A 304 13.85 -0.42 -4.22
CA PRO A 304 13.19 -1.67 -4.53
C PRO A 304 12.30 -1.54 -5.77
N SER A 305 12.17 -2.62 -6.53
CA SER A 305 11.10 -2.78 -7.52
C SER A 305 10.23 -3.99 -7.18
N ILE A 306 8.96 -3.94 -7.62
CA ILE A 306 8.00 -5.01 -7.40
C ILE A 306 7.15 -5.16 -8.65
N ALA A 307 7.04 -6.39 -9.15
CA ALA A 307 6.14 -6.72 -10.26
C ALA A 307 4.95 -7.54 -9.77
N GLY A 308 3.79 -7.23 -10.33
CA GLY A 308 2.55 -7.92 -10.13
C GLY A 308 1.59 -7.70 -11.29
N TRP A 309 0.38 -8.20 -11.15
CA TRP A 309 -0.66 -8.08 -12.15
C TRP A 309 -1.98 -7.62 -11.53
N ALA A 310 -2.82 -7.00 -12.33
CA ALA A 310 -4.18 -6.62 -11.94
C ALA A 310 -5.19 -6.99 -13.03
N ARG A 311 -6.45 -7.05 -12.65
CA ARG A 311 -7.56 -7.27 -13.59
C ARG A 311 -8.73 -6.37 -13.21
N GLN A 312 -9.26 -5.67 -14.18
CA GLN A 312 -10.51 -4.93 -14.05
C GLN A 312 -11.69 -5.89 -14.14
N HIS A 313 -12.72 -5.68 -13.33
CA HIS A 313 -13.94 -6.50 -13.34
C HIS A 313 -15.22 -5.68 -13.24
N GLY A 314 -15.14 -4.36 -13.06
CA GLY A 314 -16.32 -3.52 -12.94
C GLY A 314 -16.14 -2.12 -13.52
N LEU A 315 -17.25 -1.53 -13.95
CA LEU A 315 -17.42 -0.12 -14.27
C LEU A 315 -18.67 0.35 -13.52
N ASN A 316 -18.51 1.29 -12.61
CA ASN A 316 -19.56 1.71 -11.68
C ASN A 316 -19.78 3.22 -11.72
N THR A 317 -21.03 3.62 -11.63
CA THR A 317 -21.42 4.98 -11.25
C THR A 317 -21.97 4.93 -9.84
N ILE A 318 -21.29 5.55 -8.90
CA ILE A 318 -21.66 5.55 -7.49
C ILE A 318 -22.30 6.89 -7.14
N PHE A 319 -23.48 6.83 -6.52
CA PHE A 319 -24.17 7.99 -5.98
C PHE A 319 -24.01 8.05 -4.47
N VAL A 320 -23.70 9.25 -3.97
CA VAL A 320 -23.69 9.56 -2.53
C VAL A 320 -24.71 10.66 -2.33
N ASP A 321 -25.84 10.29 -1.72
CA ASP A 321 -27.00 11.17 -1.50
C ASP A 321 -26.96 11.70 -0.07
N ASP A 322 -26.92 13.01 0.12
CA ASP A 322 -26.87 13.66 1.44
C ASP A 322 -28.11 13.35 2.31
N ARG A 323 -29.18 12.79 1.75
CA ARG A 323 -30.37 12.33 2.49
C ARG A 323 -30.18 10.97 3.12
N ASP A 324 -29.17 10.18 2.67
CA ASP A 324 -28.86 8.88 3.22
C ASP A 324 -28.13 9.06 4.56
N PRO A 325 -28.65 8.53 5.68
CA PRO A 325 -27.92 8.56 6.96
C PRO A 325 -26.54 7.92 6.91
N PHE A 326 -26.31 7.02 5.94
CA PHE A 326 -25.05 6.30 5.70
C PHE A 326 -24.28 6.87 4.51
N ALA A 327 -24.56 8.11 4.08
CA ALA A 327 -23.89 8.75 2.96
C ALA A 327 -22.35 8.68 3.04
N HIS A 328 -21.80 8.84 4.24
CA HIS A 328 -20.34 8.82 4.46
C HIS A 328 -19.80 7.42 4.80
N GLY A 329 -20.61 6.37 4.64
CA GLY A 329 -20.20 5.01 4.96
C GLY A 329 -20.11 4.71 6.46
N PHE A 330 -19.98 3.44 6.80
CA PHE A 330 -19.84 2.96 8.17
C PHE A 330 -18.95 1.71 8.22
N GLN A 331 -18.47 1.38 9.39
CA GLN A 331 -17.83 0.11 9.72
C GLN A 331 -18.55 -0.51 10.93
N VAL A 332 -18.78 -1.83 10.88
CA VAL A 332 -19.33 -2.58 12.01
C VAL A 332 -18.19 -2.88 12.98
N ASN A 333 -18.23 -2.35 14.19
CA ASN A 333 -17.21 -2.52 15.25
C ASN A 333 -17.61 -3.61 16.23
#